data_4f39d087d4eb862f22bf6430155c87b0
#
_entry.id   4f39d087d4eb862f22bf6430155c87b0
#
_cell.length_a   1.000
_cell.length_b   1.000
_cell.length_c   1.000
_cell.angle_alpha   90.00
_cell.angle_beta   90.00
_cell.angle_gamma   90.00
#
_symmetry.space_group_name_H-M   'P 1'
#
loop_
_entity.id
_entity.type
_entity.pdbx_description
1 polymer ?
#
loop_
_entity_poly.entity_id
_entity_poly.type
_entity_poly.pdbx_seq_one_letter_code
_entity_poly.pdbx_strand_id
1 'polypeptide(L)' 'MIKVFLRIGYRIERQKGSHIVMSKGEDFLVIPNHNTVAKGTQRELIKDAGLTVEEFNSLLKS' A
#
# COMPACT_ATOMS: atom_id res chain seq x y z
N MET A 1 -5.82 -3.13 1.39
CA MET A 1 -4.43 -2.67 1.26
C MET A 1 -4.30 -1.15 1.26
N ILE A 2 -5.00 -0.46 0.38
CA ILE A 2 -4.95 1.00 0.34
C ILE A 2 -5.30 1.63 1.70
N LYS A 3 -6.31 1.08 2.36
CA LYS A 3 -6.75 1.55 3.67
C LYS A 3 -5.63 1.55 4.71
N VAL A 4 -4.78 0.54 4.68
CA VAL A 4 -3.65 0.43 5.60
C VAL A 4 -2.63 1.53 5.32
N PHE A 5 -2.32 1.76 4.04
CA PHE A 5 -1.35 2.79 3.68
C PHE A 5 -1.87 4.19 4.02
N LEU A 6 -3.17 4.43 3.85
CA LEU A 6 -3.76 5.69 4.28
C LEU A 6 -3.59 5.91 5.79
N ARG A 7 -3.71 4.85 6.58
CA ARG A 7 -3.58 4.95 8.04
C ARG A 7 -2.17 5.32 8.49
N ILE A 8 -1.16 4.91 7.73
CA ILE A 8 0.24 5.20 8.09
C ILE A 8 0.76 6.49 7.47
N GLY A 9 -0.11 7.25 6.82
CA GLY A 9 0.24 8.58 6.33
C GLY A 9 0.42 8.70 4.83
N TYR A 10 0.22 7.63 4.08
CA TYR A 10 0.26 7.72 2.62
C TYR A 10 -0.99 8.41 2.10
N ARG A 11 -0.84 9.11 0.98
CA ARG A 11 -1.93 9.83 0.33
C ARG A 11 -2.04 9.36 -1.11
N ILE A 12 -3.25 9.34 -1.64
CA ILE A 12 -3.47 9.01 -3.04
C ILE A 12 -3.11 10.25 -3.86
N GLU A 13 -2.04 10.13 -4.66
CA GLU A 13 -1.62 11.21 -5.54
C GLU A 13 -2.44 11.22 -6.83
N ARG A 14 -2.60 10.05 -7.42
CA ARG A 14 -3.36 9.91 -8.66
C ARG A 14 -3.66 8.44 -8.92
N GLN A 15 -4.62 8.22 -9.79
CA GLN A 15 -4.94 6.90 -10.31
C GLN A 15 -4.79 6.94 -11.82
N LYS A 16 -4.05 6.01 -12.37
CA LYS A 16 -3.85 5.91 -13.80
C LYS A 16 -4.15 4.47 -14.23
N GLY A 17 -5.25 4.29 -14.97
CA GLY A 17 -5.69 2.96 -15.36
C GLY A 17 -5.95 2.08 -14.14
N SER A 18 -5.31 0.93 -14.10
CA SER A 18 -5.44 -0.02 -12.99
C SER A 18 -4.40 0.17 -11.89
N HIS A 19 -3.68 1.30 -11.89
CA HIS A 19 -2.66 1.58 -10.89
C HIS A 19 -3.00 2.81 -10.08
N ILE A 20 -2.76 2.73 -8.78
CA ILE A 20 -2.96 3.85 -7.87
C ILE A 20 -1.59 4.25 -7.33
N VAL A 21 -1.24 5.53 -7.49
CA VAL A 21 0.02 6.06 -6.97
C VAL A 21 -0.26 6.72 -5.64
N MET A 22 0.42 6.25 -4.60
CA MET A 22 0.35 6.82 -3.26
C MET A 22 1.69 7.40 -2.88
N SER A 23 1.68 8.46 -2.09
CA SER A 23 2.90 9.10 -1.65
C SER A 23 2.86 9.43 -0.16
N LYS A 24 4.06 9.47 0.44
CA LYS A 24 4.27 9.90 1.82
C LYS A 24 5.60 10.62 1.86
N GLY A 25 5.54 11.96 1.88
CA GLY A 25 6.76 12.75 1.77
C GLY A 25 7.46 12.50 0.45
N GLU A 26 8.65 11.93 0.49
CA GLU A 26 9.43 11.59 -0.70
C GLU A 26 9.22 10.15 -1.17
N ASP A 27 8.51 9.35 -0.38
CA ASP A 27 8.29 7.95 -0.70
C ASP A 27 7.06 7.77 -1.58
N PHE A 28 7.15 6.85 -2.53
CA PHE A 28 6.05 6.55 -3.45
C PHE A 28 5.77 5.05 -3.47
N LEU A 29 4.49 4.72 -3.62
CA LEU A 29 4.05 3.35 -3.84
C LEU A 29 3.12 3.33 -5.04
N VAL A 30 3.26 2.31 -5.88
CA VAL A 30 2.33 2.06 -6.98
C VAL A 30 1.60 0.77 -6.66
N ILE A 31 0.29 0.87 -6.46
CA ILE A 31 -0.54 -0.26 -6.05
C ILE A 31 -1.43 -0.67 -7.20
N PRO A 32 -1.37 -1.94 -7.64
CA PRO A 32 -2.30 -2.43 -8.65
C PRO A 32 -3.72 -2.39 -8.10
N ASN A 33 -4.62 -1.76 -8.84
CA ASN A 33 -6.03 -1.68 -8.45
C ASN A 33 -6.78 -2.92 -8.95
N HIS A 34 -6.47 -4.05 -8.34
CA HIS A 34 -7.13 -5.33 -8.65
C HIS A 34 -7.85 -5.84 -7.41
N ASN A 35 -8.88 -6.65 -7.63
CA ASN A 35 -9.61 -7.27 -6.53
C ASN A 35 -8.72 -8.21 -5.72
N THR A 36 -7.74 -8.82 -6.38
CA THR A 36 -6.81 -9.73 -5.73
C THR A 36 -5.39 -9.31 -6.08
N VAL A 37 -4.60 -8.99 -5.07
CA VAL A 37 -3.18 -8.68 -5.24
C VAL A 37 -2.37 -9.92 -4.89
N ALA A 38 -1.44 -10.29 -5.76
CA ALA A 38 -0.59 -11.45 -5.53
C ALA A 38 0.22 -11.28 -4.23
N LYS A 39 0.42 -12.39 -3.52
CA LYS A 39 1.12 -12.36 -2.23
C LYS A 39 2.53 -11.77 -2.34
N GLY A 40 3.24 -12.08 -3.42
CA GLY A 40 4.57 -11.52 -3.64
C GLY A 40 4.54 -10.00 -3.77
N THR A 41 3.60 -9.48 -4.55
CA THR A 41 3.42 -8.05 -4.72
C THR A 41 3.03 -7.38 -3.40
N GLN A 42 2.15 -8.01 -2.62
CA GLN A 42 1.77 -7.52 -1.30
C GLN A 42 2.98 -7.37 -0.40
N ARG A 43 3.82 -8.38 -0.33
CA ARG A 43 5.00 -8.36 0.52
C ARG A 43 5.97 -7.25 0.13
N GLU A 44 6.17 -7.04 -1.16
CA GLU A 44 7.03 -5.97 -1.63
C GLU A 44 6.49 -4.60 -1.25
N LEU A 45 5.19 -4.39 -1.42
CA LEU A 45 4.55 -3.13 -1.04
C LEU A 45 4.64 -2.88 0.46
N ILE A 46 4.43 -3.90 1.26
CA ILE A 46 4.54 -3.80 2.72
C ILE A 46 5.97 -3.42 3.11
N LYS A 47 6.94 -4.06 2.49
CA LYS A 47 8.35 -3.79 2.75
C LYS A 47 8.74 -2.37 2.33
N ASP A 48 8.27 -1.95 1.16
CA ASP A 48 8.55 -0.60 0.63
C ASP A 48 7.97 0.47 1.54
N ALA A 49 6.85 0.18 2.19
CA ALA A 49 6.24 1.09 3.14
C ALA A 49 6.92 1.09 4.52
N GLY A 50 7.94 0.27 4.69
CA GLY A 50 8.65 0.18 5.97
C GLY A 50 7.92 -0.63 7.03
N LEU A 51 6.98 -1.48 6.61
CA LEU A 51 6.19 -2.30 7.53
C LEU A 51 6.64 -3.75 7.52
N THR A 52 6.35 -4.45 8.61
CA THR A 52 6.40 -5.90 8.63
C THR A 52 5.02 -6.46 8.28
N VAL A 53 4.97 -7.74 7.92
CA VAL A 53 3.70 -8.41 7.64
C VAL A 53 2.80 -8.38 8.88
N GLU A 54 3.38 -8.53 10.06
CA GLU A 54 2.63 -8.47 11.31
C GLU A 54 2.00 -7.10 11.53
N GLU A 55 2.76 -6.04 11.31
CA GLU A 55 2.27 -4.68 11.43
C GLU A 55 1.14 -4.41 10.42
N PHE A 56 1.31 -4.87 9.21
CA PHE A 56 0.30 -4.73 8.17
C PHE A 56 -1.01 -5.42 8.57
N ASN A 57 -0.92 -6.67 9.04
CA ASN A 57 -2.09 -7.42 9.48
C ASN A 57 -2.78 -6.77 10.69
N SER A 58 -1.99 -6.24 11.59
CA SER A 58 -2.53 -5.53 12.76
C SER A 58 -3.32 -4.29 12.34
N LEU A 59 -2.82 -3.54 11.37
CA LEU A 59 -3.51 -2.37 10.85
C LEU A 59 -4.77 -2.72 10.07
N LEU A 60 -4.78 -3.87 9.39
CA LEU A 60 -5.96 -4.35 8.69
C LEU A 60 -7.11 -4.65 9.65
N LYS A 61 -6.79 -5.14 10.82
CA LYS A 61 -7.79 -5.56 11.83
C LYS A 61 -8.33 -4.41 12.65
N SER A 62 -7.65 -3.29 12.66
CA SER A 62 -8.03 -2.15 13.50
C SER A 62 -9.10 -1.25 12.88
#